data_4f249d94afdfb1d8f9421c7b2af8edb5
#
_entry.id   4f249d94afdfb1d8f9421c7b2af8edb5
#
_cell.length_a   1.000
_cell.length_b   1.000
_cell.length_c   1.000
_cell.angle_alpha   90.00
_cell.angle_beta   90.00
_cell.angle_gamma   90.00
#
_symmetry.space_group_name_H-M   'P 1'
#
loop_
_entity.id
_entity.type
_entity.pdbx_description
1 polymer ?
#
loop_
_entity_poly.entity_id
_entity_poly.type
_entity_poly.pdbx_seq_one_letter_code
_entity_poly.pdbx_strand_id
1 'polypeptide(L)'
;AFMPDVLDLQEYSLHMHQRFYPLIRRYGYRIAYEGEEPWNNTPIFYNPETVELVDVNYVLYAPSCWSNIGSKSYTSAVFRKKDTGRLFAVVNTHLWWKSEAAQPGSTYARAAQVRLMMAEAEVLKNKYGCTIFVTGDMNAYEDSLPIRQFIEGGYTPCYKAATDATDNGNGHHICGPKDGYSRTSRRRSPDREKGAID
;
A
#
# COMPACT_ATOMS: atom_id res chain seq x y z
N ALA A 1 -16.48 11.02 14.13
CA ALA A 1 -15.88 10.55 12.88
C ALA A 1 -14.50 9.99 13.20
N PHE A 2 -14.10 8.87 12.58
CA PHE A 2 -12.77 8.33 12.70
C PHE A 2 -11.84 9.16 11.80
N MET A 3 -10.77 9.72 12.38
CA MET A 3 -9.80 10.56 11.69
C MET A 3 -8.42 9.91 11.85
N PRO A 4 -7.99 9.04 10.92
CA PRO A 4 -6.69 8.39 11.03
C PRO A 4 -5.53 9.39 10.91
N ASP A 5 -4.38 9.07 11.52
CA ASP A 5 -3.17 9.89 11.40
C ASP A 5 -2.64 9.91 9.97
N VAL A 6 -2.74 8.76 9.29
CA VAL A 6 -2.27 8.53 7.92
C VAL A 6 -3.35 7.79 7.13
N LEU A 7 -3.48 8.14 5.85
CA LEU A 7 -4.40 7.53 4.90
C LEU A 7 -3.68 7.26 3.59
N ASP A 8 -3.65 6.00 3.19
CA ASP A 8 -2.96 5.53 1.99
C ASP A 8 -3.96 5.20 0.89
N LEU A 9 -3.69 5.65 -0.31
CA LEU A 9 -4.52 5.37 -1.48
C LEU A 9 -3.71 4.70 -2.59
N GLN A 10 -4.40 3.94 -3.42
CA GLN A 10 -3.88 3.34 -4.65
C GLN A 10 -4.75 3.76 -5.83
N GLU A 11 -4.23 3.64 -7.06
CA GLU A 11 -4.90 4.08 -8.30
C GLU A 11 -5.29 5.56 -8.30
N TYR A 12 -4.52 6.36 -7.59
CA TYR A 12 -4.78 7.78 -7.44
C TYR A 12 -4.41 8.54 -8.71
N SER A 13 -5.39 8.71 -9.58
CA SER A 13 -5.22 9.43 -10.85
C SER A 13 -5.32 10.95 -10.67
N LEU A 14 -4.85 11.72 -11.65
CA LEU A 14 -5.04 13.16 -11.68
C LEU A 14 -6.51 13.55 -11.55
N HIS A 15 -7.41 12.80 -12.20
CA HIS A 15 -8.85 13.04 -12.11
C HIS A 15 -9.38 12.82 -10.68
N MET A 16 -8.90 11.79 -10.00
CA MET A 16 -9.23 11.56 -8.60
C MET A 16 -8.67 12.67 -7.71
N HIS A 17 -7.43 13.10 -7.94
CA HIS A 17 -6.83 14.23 -7.22
C HIS A 17 -7.68 15.49 -7.30
N GLN A 18 -8.07 15.91 -8.50
CA GLN A 18 -8.86 17.11 -8.72
C GLN A 18 -10.20 17.12 -7.95
N ARG A 19 -10.77 15.96 -7.69
CA ARG A 19 -12.05 15.81 -6.97
C ARG A 19 -11.88 15.49 -5.49
N PHE A 20 -10.98 14.58 -5.16
CA PHE A 20 -10.81 14.08 -3.79
C PHE A 20 -9.96 15.01 -2.93
N TYR A 21 -8.86 15.53 -3.46
CA TYR A 21 -7.93 16.34 -2.66
C TYR A 21 -8.57 17.62 -2.08
N PRO A 22 -9.38 18.39 -2.81
CA PRO A 22 -10.10 19.53 -2.22
C PRO A 22 -11.04 19.14 -1.07
N LEU A 23 -11.59 17.93 -1.10
CA LEU A 23 -12.46 17.43 -0.03
C LEU A 23 -11.64 17.05 1.20
N ILE A 24 -10.60 16.21 1.04
CA ILE A 24 -9.79 15.71 2.16
C ILE A 24 -9.02 16.84 2.86
N ARG A 25 -8.64 17.89 2.13
CA ARG A 25 -8.03 19.10 2.69
C ARG A 25 -8.96 19.86 3.66
N ARG A 26 -10.28 19.80 3.46
CA ARG A 26 -11.25 20.40 4.40
C ARG A 26 -11.24 19.70 5.76
N TYR A 27 -10.78 18.46 5.80
CA TYR A 27 -10.56 17.70 7.03
C TYR A 27 -9.16 17.87 7.60
N GLY A 28 -8.36 18.80 7.04
CA GLY A 28 -7.02 19.13 7.52
C GLY A 28 -5.89 18.29 6.93
N TYR A 29 -6.18 17.25 6.16
CA TYR A 29 -5.15 16.38 5.60
C TYR A 29 -4.27 17.07 4.57
N ARG A 30 -3.01 16.67 4.55
CA ARG A 30 -2.01 17.01 3.54
C ARG A 30 -1.51 15.78 2.83
N ILE A 31 -1.06 15.93 1.60
CA ILE A 31 -0.36 14.88 0.87
C ILE A 31 1.14 14.94 1.20
N ALA A 32 1.77 13.79 1.42
CA ALA A 32 3.18 13.73 1.76
C ALA A 32 4.08 14.04 0.55
N TYR A 33 3.69 13.55 -0.63
CA TYR A 33 4.37 13.82 -1.91
C TYR A 33 3.36 13.85 -3.05
N GLU A 34 3.20 14.98 -3.70
CA GLU A 34 2.25 15.12 -4.80
C GLU A 34 2.75 14.45 -6.09
N GLY A 35 4.04 14.48 -6.31
CA GLY A 35 4.66 14.05 -7.56
C GLY A 35 4.67 15.15 -8.61
N GLU A 36 5.61 15.02 -9.51
CA GLU A 36 5.62 15.69 -10.82
C GLU A 36 5.20 14.66 -11.87
N GLU A 37 5.44 14.86 -13.13
CA GLU A 37 5.23 13.81 -14.11
C GLU A 37 6.28 12.68 -13.98
N PRO A 38 5.90 11.39 -13.95
CA PRO A 38 4.55 10.84 -13.88
C PRO A 38 3.91 10.97 -12.49
N TRP A 39 2.59 11.11 -12.47
CA TRP A 39 1.78 11.34 -11.29
C TRP A 39 1.92 10.24 -10.22
N ASN A 40 1.90 10.63 -8.94
CA ASN A 40 1.94 9.68 -7.84
C ASN A 40 0.63 8.90 -7.72
N ASN A 41 0.65 7.62 -8.10
CA ASN A 41 -0.50 6.72 -8.03
C ASN A 41 -0.70 6.07 -6.66
N THR A 42 0.25 6.22 -5.74
CA THR A 42 0.25 5.62 -4.40
C THR A 42 0.49 6.67 -3.32
N PRO A 43 -0.31 7.76 -3.28
CA PRO A 43 -0.07 8.83 -2.32
C PRO A 43 -0.33 8.40 -0.88
N ILE A 44 0.38 9.07 0.01
CA ILE A 44 0.17 9.02 1.46
C ILE A 44 -0.37 10.38 1.88
N PHE A 45 -1.54 10.40 2.50
CA PHE A 45 -2.10 11.57 3.15
C PHE A 45 -1.90 11.47 4.64
N TYR A 46 -1.70 12.61 5.30
CA TYR A 46 -1.49 12.64 6.73
C TYR A 46 -2.21 13.81 7.39
N ASN A 47 -2.56 13.64 8.66
CA ASN A 47 -3.12 14.69 9.49
C ASN A 47 -1.99 15.48 10.17
N PRO A 48 -1.69 16.72 9.76
CA PRO A 48 -0.61 17.51 10.35
C PRO A 48 -0.87 17.95 11.80
N GLU A 49 -2.08 17.81 12.31
CA GLU A 49 -2.37 18.07 13.71
C GLU A 49 -1.84 16.97 14.63
N THR A 50 -1.77 15.73 14.14
CA THR A 50 -1.38 14.56 14.94
C THR A 50 0.00 14.03 14.61
N VAL A 51 0.47 14.23 13.37
CA VAL A 51 1.80 13.79 12.92
C VAL A 51 2.56 14.87 12.17
N GLU A 52 3.87 14.81 12.23
CA GLU A 52 4.82 15.61 11.46
C GLU A 52 5.46 14.74 10.38
N LEU A 53 5.49 15.19 9.14
CA LEU A 53 6.24 14.55 8.06
C LEU A 53 7.73 14.84 8.25
N VAL A 54 8.54 13.78 8.37
CA VAL A 54 10.00 13.86 8.61
C VAL A 54 10.78 13.58 7.33
N ASP A 55 10.35 12.59 6.55
CA ASP A 55 11.01 12.18 5.30
C ASP A 55 9.99 11.59 4.35
N VAL A 56 10.24 11.72 3.04
CA VAL A 56 9.36 11.13 2.01
C VAL A 56 10.17 10.77 0.78
N ASN A 57 9.84 9.63 0.18
CA ASN A 57 10.40 9.18 -1.08
C ASN A 57 9.30 8.57 -1.96
N TYR A 58 9.42 8.75 -3.27
CA TYR A 58 8.51 8.18 -4.26
C TYR A 58 9.32 7.48 -5.35
N VAL A 59 8.96 6.25 -5.65
CA VAL A 59 9.68 5.42 -6.61
C VAL A 59 8.71 4.75 -7.58
N LEU A 60 8.89 5.01 -8.86
CA LEU A 60 8.30 4.21 -9.92
C LEU A 60 9.05 2.90 -10.07
N TYR A 61 8.33 1.81 -10.15
CA TYR A 61 8.95 0.53 -10.47
C TYR A 61 9.50 0.56 -11.90
N ALA A 62 10.74 0.12 -12.04
CA ALA A 62 11.40 0.08 -13.34
C ALA A 62 10.66 -0.84 -14.33
N PRO A 63 10.77 -0.60 -15.64
CA PRO A 63 10.16 -1.46 -16.67
C PRO A 63 10.57 -2.93 -16.58
N SER A 64 11.76 -3.23 -16.05
CA SER A 64 12.21 -4.59 -15.75
C SER A 64 11.36 -5.33 -14.74
N CYS A 65 10.56 -4.63 -13.93
CA CYS A 65 9.57 -5.18 -13.03
C CYS A 65 8.16 -5.15 -13.63
N TRP A 66 8.06 -5.00 -14.94
CA TRP A 66 6.81 -4.96 -15.70
C TRP A 66 5.88 -3.82 -15.29
N SER A 67 6.44 -2.74 -14.76
CA SER A 67 5.62 -1.59 -14.47
C SER A 67 5.12 -0.97 -15.78
N ASN A 68 3.87 -0.61 -15.79
CA ASN A 68 3.39 0.33 -16.75
C ASN A 68 3.83 1.71 -16.26
N ILE A 69 4.58 2.43 -17.08
CA ILE A 69 5.12 3.74 -16.73
C ILE A 69 4.01 4.61 -16.13
N GLY A 70 4.21 5.12 -14.93
CA GLY A 70 3.29 5.99 -14.24
C GLY A 70 2.16 5.31 -13.46
N SER A 71 2.04 3.98 -13.45
CA SER A 71 0.93 3.30 -12.76
C SER A 71 1.33 2.39 -11.60
N LYS A 72 2.59 1.96 -11.52
CA LYS A 72 3.06 1.05 -10.47
C LYS A 72 4.27 1.65 -9.77
N SER A 73 4.07 1.90 -8.48
CA SER A 73 5.01 2.65 -7.65
C SER A 73 4.91 2.26 -6.19
N TYR A 74 5.78 2.81 -5.39
CA TYR A 74 5.56 2.96 -3.97
C TYR A 74 5.89 4.39 -3.53
N THR A 75 5.24 4.84 -2.48
CA THR A 75 5.59 6.02 -1.70
C THR A 75 6.00 5.57 -0.32
N SER A 76 7.15 5.99 0.18
CA SER A 76 7.53 5.82 1.57
C SER A 76 7.53 7.17 2.29
N ALA A 77 7.07 7.19 3.52
CA ALA A 77 7.07 8.39 4.35
C ALA A 77 7.38 8.06 5.80
N VAL A 78 8.17 8.90 6.44
CA VAL A 78 8.48 8.81 7.87
C VAL A 78 7.72 9.92 8.59
N PHE A 79 7.04 9.55 9.65
CA PHE A 79 6.25 10.46 10.47
C PHE A 79 6.71 10.43 11.92
N ARG A 80 6.56 11.57 12.59
CA ARG A 80 6.70 11.71 14.04
C ARG A 80 5.31 11.95 14.65
N LYS A 81 4.89 11.09 15.57
CA LYS A 81 3.70 11.33 16.40
C LYS A 81 3.94 12.53 17.30
N LYS A 82 3.06 13.53 17.24
CA LYS A 82 3.24 14.78 18.00
C LYS A 82 3.03 14.61 19.50
N ASP A 83 2.17 13.70 19.90
CA ASP A 83 1.86 13.43 21.31
C ASP A 83 2.96 12.64 22.04
N THR A 84 3.63 11.71 21.33
CA THR A 84 4.61 10.80 21.93
C THR A 84 6.03 11.03 21.46
N GLY A 85 6.25 11.79 20.38
CA GLY A 85 7.53 11.94 19.70
C GLY A 85 8.01 10.68 18.95
N ARG A 86 7.25 9.58 18.96
CA ARG A 86 7.63 8.32 18.34
C ARG A 86 7.64 8.45 16.82
N LEU A 87 8.67 7.86 16.21
CA LEU A 87 8.79 7.74 14.76
C LEU A 87 8.14 6.45 14.28
N PHE A 88 7.50 6.50 13.12
CA PHE A 88 7.07 5.35 12.34
C PHE A 88 7.17 5.68 10.85
N ALA A 89 7.30 4.66 10.03
CA ALA A 89 7.29 4.82 8.59
C ALA A 89 6.15 4.03 7.95
N VAL A 90 5.65 4.53 6.85
CA VAL A 90 4.66 3.87 6.01
C VAL A 90 5.24 3.74 4.60
N VAL A 91 5.09 2.55 4.02
CA VAL A 91 5.44 2.27 2.62
C VAL A 91 4.17 1.82 1.93
N ASN A 92 3.59 2.70 1.13
CA ASN A 92 2.35 2.46 0.38
C ASN A 92 2.67 2.08 -1.06
N THR A 93 2.09 0.99 -1.56
CA THR A 93 2.38 0.47 -2.90
C THR A 93 1.14 0.08 -3.69
N HIS A 94 1.35 -0.09 -5.01
CA HIS A 94 0.44 -0.80 -5.89
C HIS A 94 1.28 -1.69 -6.82
N LEU A 95 1.27 -3.00 -6.57
CA LEU A 95 2.08 -3.97 -7.31
C LEU A 95 1.46 -4.30 -8.67
N TRP A 96 2.21 -5.02 -9.49
CA TRP A 96 1.77 -5.49 -10.81
C TRP A 96 0.49 -6.31 -10.73
N TRP A 97 -0.49 -5.98 -11.57
CA TRP A 97 -1.87 -6.44 -11.43
C TRP A 97 -2.22 -7.71 -12.22
N LYS A 98 -1.51 -8.01 -13.33
CA LYS A 98 -1.87 -9.15 -14.17
C LYS A 98 -1.64 -10.47 -13.45
N SER A 99 -2.53 -11.44 -13.72
CA SER A 99 -2.35 -12.81 -13.26
C SER A 99 -1.21 -13.50 -14.01
N GLU A 100 -0.68 -14.58 -13.43
CA GLU A 100 0.33 -15.42 -14.07
C GLU A 100 -0.17 -16.03 -15.39
N ALA A 101 -1.47 -16.38 -15.45
CA ALA A 101 -2.10 -16.93 -16.65
C ALA A 101 -2.24 -15.90 -17.77
N ALA A 102 -2.52 -14.62 -17.43
CA ALA A 102 -2.63 -13.55 -18.40
C ALA A 102 -1.25 -13.06 -18.88
N GLN A 103 -0.26 -13.12 -18.04
CA GLN A 103 1.11 -12.73 -18.36
C GLN A 103 2.10 -13.54 -17.52
N PRO A 104 2.71 -14.58 -18.11
CA PRO A 104 3.71 -15.41 -17.43
C PRO A 104 4.85 -14.58 -16.84
N GLY A 105 5.26 -14.87 -15.59
CA GLY A 105 6.26 -14.12 -14.86
C GLY A 105 5.71 -13.01 -13.97
N SER A 106 4.39 -12.77 -13.97
CA SER A 106 3.74 -11.74 -13.15
C SER A 106 4.00 -11.90 -11.66
N THR A 107 4.05 -13.14 -11.17
CA THR A 107 4.37 -13.44 -9.77
C THR A 107 5.79 -13.03 -9.42
N TYR A 108 6.75 -13.27 -10.30
CA TYR A 108 8.14 -12.87 -10.10
C TYR A 108 8.31 -11.34 -10.20
N ALA A 109 7.53 -10.68 -11.06
CA ALA A 109 7.52 -9.22 -11.15
C ALA A 109 7.07 -8.60 -9.81
N ARG A 110 5.96 -9.06 -9.24
CA ARG A 110 5.50 -8.64 -7.91
C ARG A 110 6.53 -8.93 -6.82
N ALA A 111 7.13 -10.11 -6.86
CA ALA A 111 8.19 -10.48 -5.91
C ALA A 111 9.42 -9.56 -6.01
N ALA A 112 9.79 -9.13 -7.21
CA ALA A 112 10.86 -8.15 -7.42
C ALA A 112 10.48 -6.77 -6.86
N GLN A 113 9.25 -6.32 -7.07
CA GLN A 113 8.73 -5.08 -6.52
C GLN A 113 8.72 -5.10 -4.98
N VAL A 114 8.29 -6.22 -4.38
CA VAL A 114 8.35 -6.42 -2.92
C VAL A 114 9.78 -6.31 -2.39
N ARG A 115 10.77 -6.91 -3.07
CA ARG A 115 12.18 -6.77 -2.64
C ARG A 115 12.67 -5.32 -2.65
N LEU A 116 12.25 -4.52 -3.63
CA LEU A 116 12.60 -3.09 -3.68
C LEU A 116 12.00 -2.33 -2.47
N MET A 117 10.74 -2.60 -2.15
CA MET A 117 10.09 -1.99 -0.99
C MET A 117 10.73 -2.43 0.33
N MET A 118 11.06 -3.72 0.47
CA MET A 118 11.72 -4.23 1.68
C MET A 118 13.11 -3.61 1.86
N ALA A 119 13.84 -3.39 0.76
CA ALA A 119 15.13 -2.69 0.81
C ALA A 119 14.95 -1.24 1.28
N GLU A 120 13.98 -0.51 0.76
CA GLU A 120 13.64 0.84 1.24
C GLU A 120 13.24 0.81 2.73
N ALA A 121 12.37 -0.10 3.11
CA ALA A 121 11.93 -0.24 4.51
C ALA A 121 13.11 -0.50 5.46
N GLU A 122 14.08 -1.31 5.05
CA GLU A 122 15.29 -1.56 5.84
C GLU A 122 16.18 -0.32 5.96
N VAL A 123 16.32 0.48 4.88
CA VAL A 123 17.02 1.78 4.92
C VAL A 123 16.34 2.71 5.92
N LEU A 124 15.02 2.84 5.88
CA LEU A 124 14.27 3.68 6.80
C LEU A 124 14.38 3.21 8.24
N LYS A 125 14.28 1.89 8.47
CA LYS A 125 14.44 1.28 9.79
C LYS A 125 15.81 1.56 10.38
N ASN A 126 16.88 1.41 9.60
CA ASN A 126 18.24 1.67 10.04
C ASN A 126 18.51 3.16 10.29
N LYS A 127 17.97 4.04 9.43
CA LYS A 127 18.14 5.50 9.54
C LYS A 127 17.39 6.09 10.73
N TYR A 128 16.17 5.59 11.00
CA TYR A 128 15.26 6.23 11.95
C TYR A 128 14.95 5.38 13.19
N GLY A 129 15.33 4.11 13.23
CA GLY A 129 15.04 3.22 14.35
C GLY A 129 13.53 3.04 14.60
N CYS A 130 12.71 3.07 13.56
CA CYS A 130 11.26 3.15 13.69
C CYS A 130 10.54 1.89 13.23
N THR A 131 9.28 1.75 13.65
CA THR A 131 8.36 0.72 13.14
C THR A 131 7.98 1.04 11.70
N ILE A 132 7.98 0.02 10.85
CA ILE A 132 7.59 0.13 9.45
C ILE A 132 6.22 -0.53 9.24
N PHE A 133 5.31 0.21 8.63
CA PHE A 133 4.03 -0.30 8.13
C PHE A 133 4.10 -0.38 6.61
N VAL A 134 3.75 -1.54 6.05
CA VAL A 134 3.62 -1.72 4.60
C VAL A 134 2.15 -1.86 4.27
N THR A 135 1.68 -1.01 3.38
CA THR A 135 0.29 -0.92 2.96
C THR A 135 0.18 -0.95 1.44
N GLY A 136 -1.01 -1.16 0.93
CA GLY A 136 -1.26 -1.03 -0.49
C GLY A 136 -2.00 -2.19 -1.13
N ASP A 137 -2.19 -2.10 -2.44
CA ASP A 137 -2.71 -3.19 -3.25
C ASP A 137 -1.56 -4.09 -3.71
N MET A 138 -1.41 -5.23 -3.07
CA MET A 138 -0.35 -6.19 -3.36
C MET A 138 -0.63 -7.02 -4.61
N ASN A 139 -1.85 -7.00 -5.13
CA ASN A 139 -2.25 -7.82 -6.28
C ASN A 139 -1.80 -9.29 -6.16
N ALA A 140 -1.87 -9.83 -4.94
CA ALA A 140 -1.30 -11.12 -4.59
C ALA A 140 -2.09 -11.77 -3.44
N TYR A 141 -2.18 -13.10 -3.45
CA TYR A 141 -2.75 -13.87 -2.35
C TYR A 141 -1.76 -14.10 -1.21
N GLU A 142 -2.28 -14.36 -0.03
CA GLU A 142 -1.49 -14.55 1.19
C GLU A 142 -0.43 -15.67 1.05
N ASP A 143 -0.74 -16.74 0.34
CA ASP A 143 0.15 -17.88 0.12
C ASP A 143 1.08 -17.73 -1.09
N SER A 144 1.02 -16.61 -1.79
CA SER A 144 1.84 -16.32 -2.97
C SER A 144 3.28 -15.91 -2.62
N LEU A 145 4.19 -16.08 -3.56
CA LEU A 145 5.60 -15.73 -3.39
C LEU A 145 5.82 -14.29 -2.89
N PRO A 146 5.19 -13.24 -3.46
CA PRO A 146 5.42 -11.87 -2.98
C PRO A 146 5.02 -11.68 -1.51
N ILE A 147 3.92 -12.28 -1.06
CA ILE A 147 3.49 -12.13 0.34
C ILE A 147 4.37 -12.97 1.28
N ARG A 148 4.78 -14.18 0.88
CA ARG A 148 5.73 -14.97 1.67
C ARG A 148 7.04 -14.23 1.91
N GLN A 149 7.53 -13.44 0.94
CA GLN A 149 8.74 -12.64 1.13
C GLN A 149 8.61 -11.64 2.28
N PHE A 150 7.45 -10.99 2.44
CA PHE A 150 7.22 -10.12 3.60
C PHE A 150 7.27 -10.91 4.91
N ILE A 151 6.60 -12.07 4.97
CA ILE A 151 6.57 -12.90 6.17
C ILE A 151 7.97 -13.42 6.52
N GLU A 152 8.72 -13.92 5.54
CA GLU A 152 10.12 -14.36 5.69
C GLU A 152 11.04 -13.21 6.10
N GLY A 153 10.75 -11.98 5.66
CA GLY A 153 11.43 -10.75 6.07
C GLY A 153 11.02 -10.22 7.44
N GLY A 154 10.19 -10.94 8.20
CA GLY A 154 9.79 -10.59 9.55
C GLY A 154 8.57 -9.67 9.66
N TYR A 155 7.86 -9.43 8.56
CA TYR A 155 6.60 -8.68 8.62
C TYR A 155 5.45 -9.56 9.08
N THR A 156 4.58 -8.99 9.89
CA THR A 156 3.38 -9.68 10.39
C THR A 156 2.14 -9.03 9.76
N PRO A 157 1.25 -9.81 9.12
CA PRO A 157 -0.02 -9.29 8.66
C PRO A 157 -0.83 -8.68 9.80
N CYS A 158 -1.39 -7.49 9.59
CA CYS A 158 -2.05 -6.72 10.64
C CYS A 158 -3.21 -7.49 11.32
N TYR A 159 -3.96 -8.28 10.56
CA TYR A 159 -5.05 -9.09 11.11
C TYR A 159 -4.56 -10.23 12.03
N LYS A 160 -3.30 -10.69 11.88
CA LYS A 160 -2.67 -11.66 12.80
C LYS A 160 -2.07 -10.99 14.04
N ALA A 161 -1.69 -9.72 13.90
CA ALA A 161 -1.14 -8.94 15.01
C ALA A 161 -2.22 -8.29 15.89
N ALA A 162 -3.43 -8.12 15.36
CA ALA A 162 -4.53 -7.52 16.07
C ALA A 162 -5.04 -8.44 17.19
N THR A 163 -5.21 -7.89 18.40
CA THR A 163 -5.83 -8.59 19.55
C THR A 163 -7.35 -8.56 19.47
N ASP A 164 -7.89 -7.61 18.74
CA ASP A 164 -9.32 -7.47 18.49
C ASP A 164 -9.50 -7.13 17.00
N ALA A 165 -10.08 -8.06 16.26
CA ALA A 165 -10.33 -7.91 14.85
C ALA A 165 -11.79 -8.26 14.55
N THR A 166 -12.53 -7.29 14.06
CA THR A 166 -13.89 -7.52 13.56
C THR A 166 -13.83 -7.76 12.06
N ASP A 167 -14.11 -8.98 11.64
CA ASP A 167 -14.34 -9.27 10.22
C ASP A 167 -15.72 -8.74 9.82
N ASN A 168 -15.72 -7.57 9.18
CA ASN A 168 -16.95 -6.98 8.62
C ASN A 168 -17.24 -7.47 7.19
N GLY A 169 -16.49 -8.44 6.68
CA GLY A 169 -16.60 -8.97 5.34
C GLY A 169 -16.17 -8.01 4.23
N ASN A 170 -15.44 -6.94 4.56
CA ASN A 170 -14.92 -5.95 3.63
C ASN A 170 -13.42 -6.17 3.32
N GLY A 171 -12.84 -7.28 3.75
CA GLY A 171 -11.47 -7.64 3.40
C GLY A 171 -11.32 -7.81 1.90
N HIS A 172 -10.37 -7.12 1.31
CA HIS A 172 -9.93 -7.39 -0.04
C HIS A 172 -9.10 -8.67 -0.04
N HIS A 173 -8.98 -9.34 -1.18
CA HIS A 173 -8.33 -10.64 -1.33
C HIS A 173 -6.92 -10.80 -0.77
N ILE A 174 -6.32 -9.74 -0.25
CA ILE A 174 -4.95 -9.76 0.31
C ILE A 174 -4.95 -9.78 1.84
N CYS A 175 -5.91 -9.14 2.46
CA CYS A 175 -5.93 -8.93 3.91
C CYS A 175 -7.03 -9.71 4.61
N GLY A 176 -7.78 -10.51 3.87
CA GLY A 176 -8.86 -11.31 4.40
C GLY A 176 -8.51 -12.79 4.58
N PRO A 177 -9.43 -13.58 5.13
CA PRO A 177 -9.40 -15.03 5.06
C PRO A 177 -9.16 -15.51 3.61
N LYS A 178 -8.80 -16.77 3.40
CA LYS A 178 -8.48 -17.32 2.07
C LYS A 178 -9.59 -17.16 1.02
N ASP A 179 -10.82 -17.05 1.45
CA ASP A 179 -11.98 -16.67 0.68
C ASP A 179 -12.17 -15.15 0.59
N GLY A 180 -11.29 -14.42 1.18
CA GLY A 180 -10.98 -12.99 1.34
C GLY A 180 -11.76 -11.94 0.62
N TYR A 181 -12.93 -12.28 0.16
CA TYR A 181 -13.81 -11.36 -0.51
C TYR A 181 -14.75 -10.71 0.49
N SER A 182 -14.88 -9.41 0.40
CA SER A 182 -15.97 -8.73 1.06
C SER A 182 -17.32 -9.33 0.63
N ARG A 183 -18.33 -9.19 1.45
CA ARG A 183 -19.71 -9.59 1.06
C ARG A 183 -20.17 -8.90 -0.21
N THR A 184 -19.67 -7.73 -0.50
CA THR A 184 -19.92 -7.02 -1.75
C THR A 184 -19.23 -7.69 -2.93
N SER A 185 -18.11 -8.35 -2.74
CA SER A 185 -17.40 -9.10 -3.76
C SER A 185 -18.06 -10.43 -4.15
N ARG A 186 -18.98 -10.95 -3.34
CA ARG A 186 -19.81 -12.12 -3.72
C ARG A 186 -20.68 -11.90 -4.95
N ARG A 187 -20.84 -10.64 -5.36
CA ARG A 187 -21.52 -10.28 -6.60
C ARG A 187 -20.56 -10.18 -7.79
N ARG A 188 -19.28 -10.45 -7.57
CA ARG A 188 -18.27 -10.41 -8.62
C ARG A 188 -18.38 -11.65 -9.51
N SER A 189 -17.90 -11.50 -10.75
CA SER A 189 -17.88 -12.59 -11.70
C SER A 189 -17.02 -13.76 -11.21
N PRO A 190 -17.31 -14.97 -11.65
CA PRO A 190 -16.50 -16.16 -11.35
C PRO A 190 -15.02 -16.02 -11.69
N ASP A 191 -14.67 -15.12 -12.60
CA ASP A 191 -13.29 -14.88 -13.00
C ASP A 191 -12.45 -14.24 -11.90
N ARG A 192 -13.08 -13.50 -10.96
CA ARG A 192 -12.39 -12.96 -9.79
C ARG A 192 -12.13 -14.02 -8.72
N GLU A 193 -12.98 -15.04 -8.65
CA GLU A 193 -12.77 -16.19 -7.77
C GLU A 193 -11.52 -16.99 -8.16
N LYS A 194 -11.06 -16.85 -9.41
CA LYS A 194 -9.85 -17.50 -9.93
C LYS A 194 -8.59 -16.67 -9.73
N GLY A 195 -8.65 -15.61 -8.92
CA GLY A 195 -7.51 -14.77 -8.64
C GLY A 195 -7.19 -13.75 -9.73
N ALA A 196 -8.14 -13.49 -10.62
CA ALA A 196 -8.09 -12.30 -11.44
C ALA A 196 -8.29 -11.10 -10.52
N ILE A 197 -7.30 -10.27 -10.46
CA ILE A 197 -7.24 -9.11 -9.61
C ILE A 197 -7.58 -7.92 -10.47
N ASP A 198 -8.40 -7.10 -9.98
CA ASP A 198 -8.69 -5.79 -10.56
C ASP A 198 -7.75 -4.76 -10.05
#